data_99674f00358f6b324b6a78af438e979c
#
_entry.id   99674f00358f6b324b6a78af438e979c
#
_cell.length_a   1.000
_cell.length_b   1.000
_cell.length_c   1.000
_cell.angle_alpha   90.00
_cell.angle_beta   90.00
_cell.angle_gamma   90.00
#
_symmetry.space_group_name_H-M   'P 1'
#
loop_
_entity.id
_entity.type
_entity.pdbx_description
1 polymer ?
#
loop_
_entity_poly.entity_id
_entity_poly.type
_entity_poly.pdbx_seq_one_letter_code
_entity_poly.pdbx_strand_id
1 'polypeptide(L)'
;MNAPTQNSWLEAVADEAEDQAAQKAKALKIERETHKLEKRLCRQVGQAISEFNMIEEGDRIMVCMSGGKDSYGMLDILLKMKARAPVDFELIAVNLDQKQPGFPAEILPAYLKNMGIPFHIETQDTYSIVKDKIPEGKTMCSLCSRLRRGILYKVAGQLKCNKLALGHHRDDMLQTFFLNMFFGGKLKGMPPKLLSDNGEFMVIRPLAHVAEADLSRWAEHRQFPIIPCTLCGSQQNLQRVQIGNMIREWQKKSPGRIENMFSALQNVVPSHLMDANLHDFKNLKITGLASEEGDKAFDEESFDAPNVMASLQGVQVVQL
;
A
#
# COMPACT_ATOMS: atom_id res chain seq x y z
N MET A 1 66.14 -0.64 12.31
CA MET A 1 64.98 -0.40 11.46
C MET A 1 64.87 -1.59 10.52
N ASN A 2 63.96 -2.52 10.83
CA ASN A 2 63.74 -3.69 9.97
C ASN A 2 62.91 -3.27 8.76
N ALA A 3 63.45 -3.45 7.57
CA ALA A 3 62.70 -3.30 6.33
C ALA A 3 61.54 -4.34 6.28
N PRO A 4 60.35 -3.98 5.82
CA PRO A 4 59.25 -4.94 5.68
C PRO A 4 59.66 -6.05 4.73
N THR A 5 59.47 -7.28 5.14
CA THR A 5 59.80 -8.49 4.34
C THR A 5 58.94 -8.51 3.07
N GLN A 6 59.51 -8.97 1.97
CA GLN A 6 58.92 -9.04 0.61
C GLN A 6 57.57 -9.81 0.59
N ASN A 7 57.21 -10.57 1.61
CA ASN A 7 55.94 -11.29 1.74
C ASN A 7 54.77 -10.41 2.27
N SER A 8 55.01 -9.36 3.07
CA SER A 8 53.96 -8.60 3.70
C SER A 8 53.12 -7.73 2.72
N TRP A 9 53.76 -7.26 1.65
CA TRP A 9 53.01 -6.50 0.61
C TRP A 9 52.21 -7.41 -0.36
N LEU A 10 52.70 -8.67 -0.60
CA LEU A 10 51.91 -9.64 -1.38
C LEU A 10 50.69 -10.11 -0.63
N GLU A 11 50.76 -10.30 0.69
CA GLU A 11 49.62 -10.61 1.55
C GLU A 11 48.62 -9.44 1.55
N ALA A 12 49.09 -8.20 1.69
CA ALA A 12 48.21 -7.03 1.67
C ALA A 12 47.49 -6.86 0.31
N VAL A 13 48.18 -7.12 -0.80
CA VAL A 13 47.56 -7.07 -2.16
C VAL A 13 46.55 -8.21 -2.34
N ALA A 14 46.80 -9.39 -1.78
CA ALA A 14 45.86 -10.51 -1.82
C ALA A 14 44.60 -10.21 -1.01
N ASP A 15 44.76 -9.66 0.20
CA ASP A 15 43.65 -9.25 1.08
C ASP A 15 42.80 -8.14 0.43
N GLU A 16 43.42 -7.12 -0.20
CA GLU A 16 42.69 -6.09 -0.95
C GLU A 16 41.92 -6.66 -2.17
N ALA A 17 42.48 -7.63 -2.88
CA ALA A 17 41.83 -8.29 -4.00
C ALA A 17 40.62 -9.15 -3.54
N GLU A 18 40.74 -9.86 -2.41
CA GLU A 18 39.64 -10.61 -1.79
C GLU A 18 38.51 -9.67 -1.33
N ASP A 19 38.85 -8.57 -0.67
CA ASP A 19 37.87 -7.56 -0.24
C ASP A 19 37.13 -6.93 -1.43
N GLN A 20 37.84 -6.60 -2.51
CA GLN A 20 37.23 -6.09 -3.75
C GLN A 20 36.29 -7.13 -4.40
N ALA A 21 36.70 -8.39 -4.44
CA ALA A 21 35.88 -9.48 -4.97
C ALA A 21 34.61 -9.68 -4.11
N ALA A 22 34.73 -9.64 -2.79
CA ALA A 22 33.62 -9.74 -1.84
C ALA A 22 32.63 -8.55 -2.01
N GLN A 23 33.16 -7.34 -2.14
CA GLN A 23 32.35 -6.14 -2.37
C GLN A 23 31.60 -6.22 -3.72
N LYS A 24 32.26 -6.66 -4.78
CA LYS A 24 31.65 -6.86 -6.10
C LYS A 24 30.56 -7.93 -6.06
N ALA A 25 30.80 -9.04 -5.39
CA ALA A 25 29.81 -10.10 -5.21
C ALA A 25 28.58 -9.61 -4.43
N LYS A 26 28.78 -8.81 -3.37
CA LYS A 26 27.72 -8.18 -2.58
C LYS A 26 26.90 -7.19 -3.41
N ALA A 27 27.56 -6.34 -4.21
CA ALA A 27 26.89 -5.39 -5.11
C ALA A 27 26.02 -6.11 -6.14
N LEU A 28 26.54 -7.17 -6.78
CA LEU A 28 25.80 -7.98 -7.75
C LEU A 28 24.60 -8.70 -7.11
N LYS A 29 24.75 -9.15 -5.87
CA LYS A 29 23.61 -9.74 -5.11
C LYS A 29 22.52 -8.71 -4.85
N ILE A 30 22.88 -7.51 -4.42
CA ILE A 30 21.94 -6.40 -4.19
C ILE A 30 21.21 -6.05 -5.48
N GLU A 31 21.93 -5.91 -6.59
CA GLU A 31 21.34 -5.60 -7.90
C GLU A 31 20.31 -6.66 -8.33
N ARG A 32 20.66 -7.95 -8.19
CA ARG A 32 19.74 -9.06 -8.50
C ARG A 32 18.48 -9.04 -7.62
N GLU A 33 18.62 -8.80 -6.32
CA GLU A 33 17.49 -8.71 -5.40
C GLU A 33 16.62 -7.49 -5.70
N THR A 34 17.21 -6.34 -6.03
CA THR A 34 16.51 -5.13 -6.46
C THR A 34 15.70 -5.39 -7.73
N HIS A 35 16.29 -6.07 -8.73
CA HIS A 35 15.58 -6.39 -9.96
C HIS A 35 14.41 -7.38 -9.73
N LYS A 36 14.58 -8.38 -8.86
CA LYS A 36 13.49 -9.28 -8.46
C LYS A 36 12.37 -8.53 -7.76
N LEU A 37 12.72 -7.59 -6.87
CA LEU A 37 11.75 -6.76 -6.17
C LEU A 37 10.97 -5.85 -7.14
N GLU A 38 11.65 -5.21 -8.08
CA GLU A 38 11.02 -4.39 -9.13
C GLU A 38 10.01 -5.20 -9.95
N LYS A 39 10.42 -6.38 -10.43
CA LYS A 39 9.52 -7.26 -11.18
C LYS A 39 8.29 -7.67 -10.38
N ARG A 40 8.47 -7.97 -9.09
CA ARG A 40 7.35 -8.32 -8.20
C ARG A 40 6.41 -7.14 -8.01
N LEU A 41 6.91 -5.95 -7.72
CA LEU A 41 6.13 -4.73 -7.55
C LEU A 41 5.34 -4.40 -8.82
N CYS A 42 5.99 -4.37 -9.98
CA CYS A 42 5.31 -4.13 -11.26
C CYS A 42 4.23 -5.17 -11.54
N ARG A 43 4.47 -6.46 -11.24
CA ARG A 43 3.47 -7.51 -11.41
C ARG A 43 2.26 -7.30 -10.50
N GLN A 44 2.47 -7.02 -9.22
CA GLN A 44 1.38 -6.81 -8.25
C GLN A 44 0.56 -5.56 -8.58
N VAL A 45 1.22 -4.46 -8.97
CA VAL A 45 0.53 -3.25 -9.42
C VAL A 45 -0.23 -3.50 -10.72
N GLY A 46 0.37 -4.19 -11.69
CA GLY A 46 -0.29 -4.57 -12.95
C GLY A 46 -1.50 -5.47 -12.72
N GLN A 47 -1.40 -6.43 -11.80
CA GLN A 47 -2.52 -7.27 -11.41
C GLN A 47 -3.67 -6.45 -10.82
N ALA A 48 -3.40 -5.55 -9.88
CA ALA A 48 -4.42 -4.68 -9.29
C ALA A 48 -5.07 -3.77 -10.35
N ILE A 49 -4.27 -3.18 -11.25
CA ILE A 49 -4.80 -2.33 -12.34
C ILE A 49 -5.73 -3.14 -13.26
N SER A 50 -5.33 -4.34 -13.66
CA SER A 50 -6.12 -5.20 -14.54
C SER A 50 -7.38 -5.72 -13.85
N GLU A 51 -7.25 -6.25 -12.64
CA GLU A 51 -8.35 -6.86 -11.88
C GLU A 51 -9.49 -5.88 -11.60
N PHE A 52 -9.14 -4.63 -11.26
CA PHE A 52 -10.13 -3.60 -10.95
C PHE A 52 -10.34 -2.59 -12.09
N ASN A 53 -9.81 -2.84 -13.27
CA ASN A 53 -9.88 -1.93 -14.42
C ASN A 53 -9.58 -0.47 -14.01
N MET A 54 -8.40 -0.25 -13.39
CA MET A 54 -8.06 1.05 -12.80
C MET A 54 -7.60 2.07 -13.83
N ILE A 55 -6.96 1.63 -14.92
CA ILE A 55 -6.37 2.49 -15.96
C ILE A 55 -6.86 2.05 -17.32
N GLU A 56 -7.34 3.01 -18.12
CA GLU A 56 -7.91 2.82 -19.46
C GLU A 56 -7.25 3.76 -20.45
N GLU A 57 -7.48 3.51 -21.73
CA GLU A 57 -6.98 4.36 -22.83
C GLU A 57 -7.44 5.81 -22.66
N GLY A 58 -6.51 6.75 -22.81
CA GLY A 58 -6.77 8.19 -22.73
C GLY A 58 -6.94 8.74 -21.30
N ASP A 59 -6.72 7.94 -20.26
CA ASP A 59 -6.80 8.42 -18.88
C ASP A 59 -5.76 9.49 -18.58
N ARG A 60 -6.19 10.51 -17.83
CA ARG A 60 -5.30 11.51 -17.23
C ARG A 60 -5.34 11.40 -15.71
N ILE A 61 -4.28 10.84 -15.16
CA ILE A 61 -4.22 10.39 -13.76
C ILE A 61 -3.44 11.37 -12.91
N MET A 62 -4.09 11.92 -11.89
CA MET A 62 -3.45 12.69 -10.85
C MET A 62 -2.83 11.77 -9.80
N VAL A 63 -1.50 11.70 -9.74
CA VAL A 63 -0.75 10.93 -8.74
C VAL A 63 -0.58 11.79 -7.49
N CYS A 64 -1.27 11.43 -6.40
CA CYS A 64 -1.24 12.21 -5.17
C CYS A 64 0.04 11.92 -4.37
N MET A 65 0.94 12.91 -4.34
CA MET A 65 2.24 12.84 -3.68
C MET A 65 2.15 13.40 -2.26
N SER A 66 2.31 12.54 -1.26
CA SER A 66 2.36 12.96 0.15
C SER A 66 3.78 13.28 0.65
N GLY A 67 4.80 12.93 -0.13
CA GLY A 67 6.20 12.93 0.30
C GLY A 67 6.61 11.69 1.08
N GLY A 68 5.69 10.76 1.37
CA GLY A 68 5.99 9.49 2.01
C GLY A 68 6.44 8.41 1.01
N LYS A 69 7.13 7.38 1.51
CA LYS A 69 7.68 6.25 0.74
C LYS A 69 6.71 5.64 -0.27
N ASP A 70 5.44 5.51 0.13
CA ASP A 70 4.43 4.82 -0.67
C ASP A 70 4.01 5.66 -1.89
N SER A 71 3.91 6.98 -1.74
CA SER A 71 3.61 7.87 -2.86
C SER A 71 4.75 7.95 -3.87
N TYR A 72 6.00 7.99 -3.41
CA TYR A 72 7.17 7.89 -4.30
C TYR A 72 7.23 6.53 -5.00
N GLY A 73 7.05 5.43 -4.25
CA GLY A 73 7.03 4.08 -4.81
C GLY A 73 5.93 3.90 -5.85
N MET A 74 4.73 4.41 -5.58
CA MET A 74 3.61 4.38 -6.52
C MET A 74 3.98 5.11 -7.83
N LEU A 75 4.48 6.34 -7.74
CA LEU A 75 4.85 7.12 -8.91
C LEU A 75 5.95 6.42 -9.74
N ASP A 76 7.02 5.97 -9.10
CA ASP A 76 8.14 5.29 -9.78
C ASP A 76 7.67 4.02 -10.51
N ILE A 77 6.81 3.21 -9.89
CA ILE A 77 6.28 2.00 -10.50
C ILE A 77 5.32 2.33 -11.66
N LEU A 78 4.43 3.31 -11.49
CA LEU A 78 3.50 3.73 -12.55
C LEU A 78 4.23 4.27 -13.78
N LEU A 79 5.33 5.00 -13.61
CA LEU A 79 6.16 5.47 -14.71
C LEU A 79 6.82 4.31 -15.47
N LYS A 80 7.35 3.31 -14.75
CA LYS A 80 7.92 2.10 -15.36
C LYS A 80 6.87 1.29 -16.12
N MET A 81 5.65 1.24 -15.60
CA MET A 81 4.54 0.55 -16.24
C MET A 81 4.04 1.33 -17.47
N LYS A 82 3.93 2.65 -17.39
CA LYS A 82 3.55 3.49 -18.53
C LYS A 82 4.44 3.24 -19.76
N ALA A 83 5.72 3.08 -19.55
CA ALA A 83 6.68 2.80 -20.64
C ALA A 83 6.43 1.46 -21.38
N ARG A 84 5.59 0.57 -20.83
CA ARG A 84 5.33 -0.78 -21.35
C ARG A 84 3.83 -1.10 -21.44
N ALA A 85 2.98 -0.13 -21.12
CA ALA A 85 1.55 -0.32 -21.10
C ALA A 85 0.98 -0.53 -22.50
N PRO A 86 -0.05 -1.37 -22.65
CA PRO A 86 -0.75 -1.54 -23.94
C PRO A 86 -1.72 -0.40 -24.25
N VAL A 87 -1.95 0.51 -23.29
CA VAL A 87 -2.85 1.67 -23.39
C VAL A 87 -2.05 2.95 -23.13
N ASP A 88 -2.40 4.05 -23.78
CA ASP A 88 -1.80 5.35 -23.50
C ASP A 88 -2.59 6.07 -22.39
N PHE A 89 -1.86 6.65 -21.44
CA PHE A 89 -2.42 7.46 -20.36
C PHE A 89 -1.40 8.49 -19.86
N GLU A 90 -1.87 9.56 -19.27
CA GLU A 90 -1.04 10.62 -18.73
C GLU A 90 -0.92 10.53 -17.20
N LEU A 91 0.26 10.88 -16.67
CA LEU A 91 0.52 11.00 -15.24
C LEU A 91 0.92 12.44 -14.91
N ILE A 92 0.26 13.01 -13.90
CA ILE A 92 0.61 14.32 -13.32
C ILE A 92 0.80 14.13 -11.82
N ALA A 93 1.98 14.42 -11.31
CA ALA A 93 2.25 14.36 -9.87
C ALA A 93 1.68 15.63 -9.18
N VAL A 94 0.91 15.45 -8.13
CA VAL A 94 0.32 16.58 -7.38
C VAL A 94 0.62 16.43 -5.90
N ASN A 95 1.19 17.49 -5.32
CA ASN A 95 1.36 17.60 -3.87
C ASN A 95 0.50 18.75 -3.33
N LEU A 96 -0.10 18.50 -2.16
CA LEU A 96 -0.75 19.55 -1.38
C LEU A 96 0.14 19.94 -0.20
N ASP A 97 0.75 21.11 -0.29
CA ASP A 97 1.42 21.77 0.83
C ASP A 97 0.37 22.42 1.74
N GLN A 98 0.21 21.84 2.93
CA GLN A 98 -0.77 22.27 3.93
C GLN A 98 -0.24 23.34 4.88
N LYS A 99 0.96 23.88 4.63
CA LYS A 99 1.67 24.82 5.51
C LYS A 99 1.94 24.29 6.90
N GLN A 100 2.22 22.97 7.00
CA GLN A 100 2.67 22.39 8.27
C GLN A 100 4.03 22.95 8.67
N PRO A 101 4.26 23.30 9.94
CA PRO A 101 5.55 23.78 10.41
C PRO A 101 6.68 22.79 10.09
N GLY A 102 7.78 23.29 9.52
CA GLY A 102 8.94 22.45 9.16
C GLY A 102 8.75 21.58 7.92
N PHE A 103 7.69 21.79 7.13
CA PHE A 103 7.52 21.07 5.87
C PHE A 103 8.56 21.57 4.85
N PRO A 104 9.44 20.67 4.32
CA PRO A 104 10.49 21.05 3.38
C PRO A 104 9.91 21.16 1.96
N ALA A 105 9.33 22.31 1.65
CA ALA A 105 8.55 22.54 0.42
C ALA A 105 9.36 22.38 -0.87
N GLU A 106 10.69 22.48 -0.81
CA GLU A 106 11.61 22.39 -1.95
C GLU A 106 11.96 20.97 -2.38
N ILE A 107 11.87 19.98 -1.48
CA ILE A 107 12.35 18.61 -1.73
C ILE A 107 11.57 17.96 -2.87
N LEU A 108 10.25 17.95 -2.77
CA LEU A 108 9.40 17.23 -3.74
C LEU A 108 9.44 17.88 -5.13
N PRO A 109 9.34 19.23 -5.28
CA PRO A 109 9.49 19.88 -6.58
C PRO A 109 10.85 19.61 -7.23
N ALA A 110 11.94 19.65 -6.46
CA ALA A 110 13.28 19.34 -6.96
C ALA A 110 13.37 17.91 -7.49
N TYR A 111 12.85 16.93 -6.73
CA TYR A 111 12.80 15.53 -7.15
C TYR A 111 11.99 15.36 -8.44
N LEU A 112 10.77 15.89 -8.51
CA LEU A 112 9.89 15.75 -9.67
C LEU A 112 10.47 16.44 -10.93
N LYS A 113 11.11 17.59 -10.75
CA LYS A 113 11.82 18.30 -11.84
C LYS A 113 12.98 17.45 -12.38
N ASN A 114 13.78 16.85 -11.50
CA ASN A 114 14.88 15.97 -11.91
C ASN A 114 14.40 14.71 -12.65
N MET A 115 13.20 14.24 -12.32
CA MET A 115 12.57 13.10 -13.00
C MET A 115 11.93 13.49 -14.36
N GLY A 116 11.84 14.78 -14.69
CA GLY A 116 11.19 15.26 -15.92
C GLY A 116 9.68 15.02 -15.97
N ILE A 117 9.01 14.93 -14.83
CA ILE A 117 7.60 14.56 -14.72
C ILE A 117 6.75 15.83 -14.61
N PRO A 118 5.62 15.96 -15.34
CA PRO A 118 4.65 17.01 -15.11
C PRO A 118 4.17 16.99 -13.65
N PHE A 119 4.21 18.13 -12.98
CA PHE A 119 3.75 18.23 -11.60
C PHE A 119 3.09 19.55 -11.27
N HIS A 120 2.28 19.55 -10.23
CA HIS A 120 1.64 20.73 -9.65
C HIS A 120 1.78 20.70 -8.12
N ILE A 121 2.14 21.81 -7.53
CA ILE A 121 2.15 21.99 -6.08
C ILE A 121 1.01 22.96 -5.73
N GLU A 122 0.01 22.42 -5.07
CA GLU A 122 -1.07 23.22 -4.50
C GLU A 122 -0.70 23.63 -3.08
N THR A 123 -0.84 24.91 -2.78
CA THR A 123 -0.52 25.44 -1.45
C THR A 123 -1.77 26.00 -0.81
N GLN A 124 -2.20 25.40 0.30
CA GLN A 124 -3.34 25.89 1.10
C GLN A 124 -3.08 25.66 2.58
N ASP A 125 -3.21 26.70 3.40
CA ASP A 125 -3.05 26.58 4.84
C ASP A 125 -4.25 25.88 5.50
N THR A 126 -4.30 24.57 5.30
CA THR A 126 -5.29 23.71 5.99
C THR A 126 -4.85 23.35 7.39
N TYR A 127 -3.56 23.46 7.69
CA TYR A 127 -3.02 23.17 9.02
C TYR A 127 -3.58 24.11 10.07
N SER A 128 -3.49 25.42 9.84
CA SER A 128 -4.03 26.43 10.75
C SER A 128 -5.54 26.29 10.93
N ILE A 129 -6.30 26.02 9.87
CA ILE A 129 -7.76 25.78 9.94
C ILE A 129 -8.08 24.58 10.84
N VAL A 130 -7.33 23.47 10.69
CA VAL A 130 -7.58 22.26 11.49
C VAL A 130 -7.21 22.50 12.93
N LYS A 131 -6.09 23.19 13.20
CA LYS A 131 -5.63 23.50 14.54
C LYS A 131 -6.60 24.43 15.30
N ASP A 132 -7.19 25.40 14.61
CA ASP A 132 -8.17 26.33 15.19
C ASP A 132 -9.50 25.62 15.54
N LYS A 133 -9.95 24.70 14.67
CA LYS A 133 -11.27 24.06 14.83
C LYS A 133 -11.28 22.81 15.72
N ILE A 134 -10.15 22.19 15.97
CA ILE A 134 -10.07 20.94 16.74
C ILE A 134 -9.47 21.24 18.11
N PRO A 135 -10.20 20.98 19.23
CA PRO A 135 -9.68 21.17 20.57
C PRO A 135 -8.41 20.35 20.83
N GLU A 136 -7.55 20.87 21.67
CA GLU A 136 -6.32 20.20 22.08
C GLU A 136 -6.62 18.80 22.66
N GLY A 137 -5.83 17.79 22.30
CA GLY A 137 -6.04 16.39 22.71
C GLY A 137 -7.04 15.60 21.83
N LYS A 138 -7.72 16.23 20.87
CA LYS A 138 -8.56 15.52 19.89
C LYS A 138 -7.82 15.23 18.59
N THR A 139 -8.24 14.17 17.89
CA THR A 139 -7.60 13.78 16.61
C THR A 139 -7.97 14.74 15.48
N MET A 140 -6.98 15.35 14.86
CA MET A 140 -7.14 16.27 13.72
C MET A 140 -7.40 15.55 12.38
N CYS A 141 -7.16 14.23 12.32
CA CYS A 141 -7.10 13.47 11.07
C CYS A 141 -8.40 13.49 10.25
N SER A 142 -9.57 13.46 10.90
CA SER A 142 -10.87 13.42 10.21
C SER A 142 -11.13 14.71 9.42
N LEU A 143 -10.96 15.88 10.05
CA LEU A 143 -11.15 17.18 9.39
C LEU A 143 -10.05 17.41 8.33
N CYS A 144 -8.79 17.14 8.66
CA CYS A 144 -7.66 17.24 7.75
C CYS A 144 -7.89 16.41 6.48
N SER A 145 -8.28 15.16 6.60
CA SER A 145 -8.51 14.29 5.44
C SER A 145 -9.68 14.77 4.56
N ARG A 146 -10.72 15.36 5.16
CA ARG A 146 -11.87 15.92 4.44
C ARG A 146 -11.48 17.17 3.65
N LEU A 147 -10.73 18.09 4.26
CA LEU A 147 -10.22 19.30 3.59
C LEU A 147 -9.27 18.95 2.45
N ARG A 148 -8.31 18.05 2.71
CA ARG A 148 -7.39 17.57 1.66
C ARG A 148 -8.12 16.97 0.46
N ARG A 149 -9.14 16.17 0.70
CA ARG A 149 -9.93 15.54 -0.37
C ARG A 149 -10.62 16.58 -1.24
N GLY A 150 -11.30 17.54 -0.63
CA GLY A 150 -11.97 18.63 -1.37
C GLY A 150 -11.00 19.45 -2.23
N ILE A 151 -9.81 19.76 -1.69
CA ILE A 151 -8.78 20.48 -2.44
C ILE A 151 -8.25 19.64 -3.61
N LEU A 152 -7.94 18.36 -3.36
CA LEU A 152 -7.44 17.46 -4.40
C LEU A 152 -8.46 17.27 -5.53
N TYR A 153 -9.76 17.19 -5.24
CA TYR A 153 -10.81 17.13 -6.26
C TYR A 153 -10.86 18.42 -7.09
N LYS A 154 -10.78 19.59 -6.45
CA LYS A 154 -10.70 20.88 -7.15
C LYS A 154 -9.50 20.93 -8.10
N VAL A 155 -8.32 20.54 -7.62
CA VAL A 155 -7.08 20.50 -8.42
C VAL A 155 -7.19 19.50 -9.57
N ALA A 156 -7.79 18.33 -9.34
CA ALA A 156 -8.02 17.33 -10.39
C ALA A 156 -8.87 17.91 -11.53
N GLY A 157 -9.95 18.63 -11.20
CA GLY A 157 -10.78 19.32 -12.21
C GLY A 157 -10.00 20.39 -12.98
N GLN A 158 -9.20 21.23 -12.30
CA GLN A 158 -8.37 22.25 -12.92
C GLN A 158 -7.35 21.66 -13.90
N LEU A 159 -6.74 20.52 -13.53
CA LEU A 159 -5.77 19.80 -14.35
C LEU A 159 -6.41 18.87 -15.37
N LYS A 160 -7.76 18.82 -15.45
CA LYS A 160 -8.52 17.94 -16.34
C LYS A 160 -8.16 16.46 -16.14
N CYS A 161 -7.85 16.05 -14.91
CA CYS A 161 -7.66 14.65 -14.56
C CYS A 161 -9.03 13.98 -14.34
N ASN A 162 -9.19 12.75 -14.81
CA ASN A 162 -10.40 11.95 -14.57
C ASN A 162 -10.18 10.91 -13.46
N LYS A 163 -8.92 10.62 -13.11
CA LYS A 163 -8.56 9.66 -12.07
C LYS A 163 -7.57 10.24 -11.06
N LEU A 164 -7.71 9.83 -9.78
CA LEU A 164 -6.80 10.16 -8.69
C LEU A 164 -6.16 8.88 -8.16
N ALA A 165 -4.85 8.75 -8.25
CA ALA A 165 -4.09 7.64 -7.70
C ALA A 165 -3.59 7.96 -6.29
N LEU A 166 -3.95 7.11 -5.32
CA LEU A 166 -3.55 7.21 -3.92
C LEU A 166 -2.63 6.06 -3.53
N GLY A 167 -1.54 6.37 -2.83
CA GLY A 167 -0.49 5.42 -2.42
C GLY A 167 -0.87 4.51 -1.24
N HIS A 168 -2.13 4.08 -1.14
CA HIS A 168 -2.53 3.09 -0.14
C HIS A 168 -2.20 1.69 -0.63
N HIS A 169 -1.60 0.89 0.25
CA HIS A 169 -1.13 -0.46 -0.04
C HIS A 169 -1.97 -1.53 0.69
N ARG A 170 -1.67 -2.81 0.46
CA ARG A 170 -2.38 -3.97 1.01
C ARG A 170 -2.57 -3.87 2.53
N ASP A 171 -1.51 -3.52 3.24
CA ASP A 171 -1.55 -3.48 4.71
C ASP A 171 -2.43 -2.34 5.23
N ASP A 172 -2.56 -1.21 4.51
CA ASP A 172 -3.53 -0.14 4.82
C ASP A 172 -4.98 -0.61 4.68
N MET A 173 -5.26 -1.43 3.66
CA MET A 173 -6.59 -1.99 3.43
C MET A 173 -6.97 -2.93 4.57
N LEU A 174 -6.06 -3.82 4.97
CA LEU A 174 -6.26 -4.72 6.12
C LEU A 174 -6.38 -3.94 7.43
N GLN A 175 -5.52 -2.97 7.69
CA GLN A 175 -5.64 -2.12 8.88
C GLN A 175 -6.99 -1.43 8.93
N THR A 176 -7.47 -0.91 7.80
CA THR A 176 -8.78 -0.25 7.73
C THR A 176 -9.91 -1.24 7.96
N PHE A 177 -9.82 -2.45 7.44
CA PHE A 177 -10.79 -3.52 7.67
C PHE A 177 -10.88 -3.89 9.15
N PHE A 178 -9.75 -4.16 9.80
CA PHE A 178 -9.72 -4.51 11.22
C PHE A 178 -10.16 -3.36 12.13
N LEU A 179 -9.82 -2.12 11.78
CA LEU A 179 -10.33 -0.95 12.51
C LEU A 179 -11.86 -0.88 12.46
N ASN A 180 -12.46 -1.08 11.29
CA ASN A 180 -13.91 -1.08 11.17
C ASN A 180 -14.56 -2.28 11.87
N MET A 181 -13.95 -3.46 11.78
CA MET A 181 -14.44 -4.68 12.42
C MET A 181 -14.39 -4.58 13.95
N PHE A 182 -13.27 -4.15 14.54
CA PHE A 182 -13.07 -4.15 15.99
C PHE A 182 -13.71 -2.95 16.70
N PHE A 183 -13.73 -1.80 16.04
CA PHE A 183 -14.19 -0.55 16.67
C PHE A 183 -15.44 0.04 16.03
N GLY A 184 -15.77 -0.36 14.81
CA GLY A 184 -16.92 0.13 14.05
C GLY A 184 -18.07 -0.86 13.93
N GLY A 185 -17.89 -2.13 14.33
CA GLY A 185 -18.88 -3.19 14.17
C GLY A 185 -19.31 -3.41 12.71
N LYS A 186 -18.37 -3.24 11.76
CA LYS A 186 -18.67 -3.32 10.31
C LYS A 186 -17.57 -4.08 9.57
N LEU A 187 -17.96 -4.98 8.71
CA LEU A 187 -17.07 -5.61 7.73
C LEU A 187 -16.88 -4.66 6.54
N LYS A 188 -16.00 -3.66 6.72
CA LYS A 188 -15.75 -2.61 5.74
C LYS A 188 -14.26 -2.36 5.62
N GLY A 189 -13.71 -2.61 4.44
CA GLY A 189 -12.33 -2.29 4.09
C GLY A 189 -12.19 -0.95 3.35
N MET A 190 -11.03 -0.77 2.74
CA MET A 190 -10.73 0.32 1.84
C MET A 190 -10.81 -0.23 0.40
N PRO A 191 -11.73 0.25 -0.45
CA PRO A 191 -11.88 -0.32 -1.79
C PRO A 191 -10.69 0.06 -2.69
N PRO A 192 -10.26 -0.83 -3.59
CA PRO A 192 -9.16 -0.56 -4.52
C PRO A 192 -9.51 0.52 -5.56
N LYS A 193 -10.78 0.63 -5.91
CA LYS A 193 -11.34 1.63 -6.84
C LYS A 193 -12.69 2.12 -6.32
N LEU A 194 -12.94 3.41 -6.37
CA LEU A 194 -14.24 4.00 -6.00
C LEU A 194 -14.49 5.31 -6.73
N LEU A 195 -15.76 5.62 -6.92
CA LEU A 195 -16.20 6.92 -7.39
C LEU A 195 -16.03 7.96 -6.26
N SER A 196 -15.59 9.17 -6.59
CA SER A 196 -15.48 10.27 -5.63
C SER A 196 -16.85 10.67 -5.07
N ASP A 197 -16.86 11.31 -3.88
CA ASP A 197 -18.11 11.69 -3.20
C ASP A 197 -19.01 12.63 -4.06
N ASN A 198 -18.39 13.40 -4.97
CA ASN A 198 -19.11 14.28 -5.91
C ASN A 198 -19.42 13.63 -7.26
N GLY A 199 -19.01 12.38 -7.46
CA GLY A 199 -19.28 11.64 -8.71
C GLY A 199 -18.44 12.02 -9.93
N GLU A 200 -17.46 12.93 -9.77
CA GLU A 200 -16.71 13.50 -10.90
C GLU A 200 -15.42 12.75 -11.23
N PHE A 201 -14.87 12.04 -10.26
CA PHE A 201 -13.55 11.43 -10.38
C PHE A 201 -13.53 9.97 -9.92
N MET A 202 -12.67 9.17 -10.55
CA MET A 202 -12.40 7.83 -10.10
C MET A 202 -11.14 7.84 -9.20
N VAL A 203 -11.28 7.41 -7.95
CA VAL A 203 -10.16 7.21 -7.03
C VAL A 203 -9.65 5.79 -7.16
N ILE A 204 -8.36 5.62 -7.44
CA ILE A 204 -7.70 4.32 -7.63
C ILE A 204 -6.56 4.12 -6.63
N ARG A 205 -6.29 2.87 -6.29
CA ARG A 205 -5.18 2.47 -5.39
C ARG A 205 -4.32 1.40 -6.05
N PRO A 206 -3.40 1.79 -6.94
CA PRO A 206 -2.60 0.83 -7.70
C PRO A 206 -1.75 -0.09 -6.83
N LEU A 207 -1.41 0.31 -5.60
CA LEU A 207 -0.65 -0.48 -4.65
C LEU A 207 -1.49 -1.49 -3.85
N ALA A 208 -2.77 -1.73 -4.22
CA ALA A 208 -3.70 -2.56 -3.46
C ALA A 208 -3.16 -3.97 -3.10
N HIS A 209 -2.38 -4.60 -3.99
CA HIS A 209 -1.79 -5.92 -3.76
C HIS A 209 -0.36 -5.87 -3.17
N VAL A 210 0.22 -4.69 -3.02
CA VAL A 210 1.62 -4.52 -2.61
C VAL A 210 1.75 -4.52 -1.09
N ALA A 211 2.66 -5.31 -0.57
CA ALA A 211 3.00 -5.33 0.86
C ALA A 211 3.82 -4.10 1.25
N GLU A 212 3.56 -3.54 2.44
CA GLU A 212 4.32 -2.40 3.00
C GLU A 212 5.83 -2.68 3.06
N ALA A 213 6.21 -3.89 3.45
CA ALA A 213 7.61 -4.30 3.54
C ALA A 213 8.36 -4.23 2.19
N ASP A 214 7.67 -4.51 1.08
CA ASP A 214 8.26 -4.42 -0.26
C ASP A 214 8.44 -2.97 -0.69
N LEU A 215 7.47 -2.09 -0.37
CA LEU A 215 7.60 -0.65 -0.60
C LEU A 215 8.72 -0.02 0.24
N SER A 216 8.89 -0.45 1.49
CA SER A 216 9.98 0.03 2.34
C SER A 216 11.34 -0.34 1.75
N ARG A 217 11.52 -1.61 1.35
CA ARG A 217 12.76 -2.05 0.68
C ARG A 217 12.99 -1.33 -0.65
N TRP A 218 11.92 -1.09 -1.42
CA TRP A 218 12.01 -0.34 -2.66
C TRP A 218 12.45 1.10 -2.42
N ALA A 219 11.88 1.76 -1.42
CA ALA A 219 12.24 3.13 -1.05
C ALA A 219 13.71 3.26 -0.62
N GLU A 220 14.24 2.28 0.12
CA GLU A 220 15.64 2.20 0.50
C GLU A 220 16.55 2.06 -0.73
N HIS A 221 16.22 1.15 -1.66
CA HIS A 221 17.00 0.98 -2.89
C HIS A 221 16.98 2.20 -3.80
N ARG A 222 15.83 2.88 -3.89
CA ARG A 222 15.65 4.07 -4.72
C ARG A 222 16.12 5.35 -4.05
N GLN A 223 16.43 5.31 -2.75
CA GLN A 223 16.86 6.47 -1.95
C GLN A 223 15.92 7.66 -2.11
N PHE A 224 14.60 7.42 -2.03
CA PHE A 224 13.62 8.49 -2.15
C PHE A 224 13.81 9.54 -1.05
N PRO A 225 13.69 10.83 -1.38
CA PRO A 225 13.80 11.90 -0.40
C PRO A 225 12.52 12.01 0.45
N ILE A 226 12.35 11.06 1.38
CA ILE A 226 11.12 10.91 2.16
C ILE A 226 10.97 12.08 3.13
N ILE A 227 9.79 12.70 3.11
CA ILE A 227 9.38 13.74 4.05
C ILE A 227 8.68 13.06 5.24
N PRO A 228 9.12 13.29 6.49
CA PRO A 228 8.51 12.67 7.67
C PRO A 228 7.04 13.05 7.84
N CYS A 229 6.18 12.08 8.13
CA CYS A 229 4.73 12.30 8.35
C CYS A 229 4.38 12.84 9.75
N THR A 230 5.37 13.15 10.59
CA THR A 230 5.17 13.57 12.00
C THR A 230 5.00 15.06 12.20
N LEU A 231 5.01 15.84 11.12
CA LEU A 231 5.01 17.30 11.17
C LEU A 231 3.73 17.92 11.74
N CYS A 232 2.60 17.23 11.68
CA CYS A 232 1.33 17.77 12.18
C CYS A 232 1.18 17.67 13.71
N GLY A 233 2.09 16.99 14.43
CA GLY A 233 2.03 16.81 15.88
C GLY A 233 0.79 16.04 16.39
N SER A 234 -0.09 15.56 15.49
CA SER A 234 -1.20 14.72 15.90
C SER A 234 -0.67 13.37 16.36
N GLN A 235 -1.11 12.91 17.53
CA GLN A 235 -0.86 11.55 17.95
C GLN A 235 -1.38 10.63 16.85
N GLN A 236 -0.48 9.80 16.32
CA GLN A 236 -0.89 8.73 15.42
C GLN A 236 -2.01 7.96 16.12
N ASN A 237 -3.10 7.72 15.40
CA ASN A 237 -4.22 6.98 15.94
C ASN A 237 -3.71 5.69 16.58
N LEU A 238 -3.65 5.64 17.91
CA LEU A 238 -3.10 4.52 18.70
C LEU A 238 -3.66 3.18 18.24
N GLN A 239 -4.95 3.17 17.88
CA GLN A 239 -5.63 1.98 17.37
C GLN A 239 -5.04 1.50 16.04
N ARG A 240 -4.71 2.41 15.10
CA ARG A 240 -4.07 2.02 13.82
C ARG A 240 -2.68 1.44 14.06
N VAL A 241 -1.90 2.01 14.96
CA VAL A 241 -0.58 1.49 15.33
C VAL A 241 -0.69 0.11 15.96
N GLN A 242 -1.66 -0.09 16.87
CA GLN A 242 -1.92 -1.39 17.50
C GLN A 242 -2.28 -2.46 16.46
N ILE A 243 -3.22 -2.16 15.54
CA ILE A 243 -3.58 -3.07 14.45
C ILE A 243 -2.37 -3.37 13.55
N GLY A 244 -1.58 -2.36 13.20
CA GLY A 244 -0.36 -2.56 12.39
C GLY A 244 0.65 -3.47 13.09
N ASN A 245 0.84 -3.34 14.41
CA ASN A 245 1.70 -4.22 15.20
C ASN A 245 1.16 -5.66 15.20
N MET A 246 -0.14 -5.83 15.42
CA MET A 246 -0.82 -7.13 15.40
C MET A 246 -0.64 -7.84 14.04
N ILE A 247 -0.84 -7.14 12.92
CA ILE A 247 -0.62 -7.67 11.57
C ILE A 247 0.84 -8.12 11.39
N ARG A 248 1.81 -7.30 11.83
CA ARG A 248 3.24 -7.64 11.75
C ARG A 248 3.61 -8.85 12.60
N GLU A 249 3.02 -8.99 13.78
CA GLU A 249 3.21 -10.18 14.62
C GLU A 249 2.64 -11.44 13.97
N TRP A 250 1.45 -11.36 13.39
CA TRP A 250 0.84 -12.47 12.68
C TRP A 250 1.68 -12.91 11.48
N GLN A 251 2.19 -11.96 10.71
CA GLN A 251 3.09 -12.27 9.59
C GLN A 251 4.37 -13.02 10.04
N LYS A 252 4.93 -12.63 11.19
CA LYS A 252 6.12 -13.30 11.76
C LYS A 252 5.80 -14.72 12.23
N LYS A 253 4.66 -14.91 12.93
CA LYS A 253 4.28 -16.21 13.52
C LYS A 253 3.77 -17.19 12.47
N SER A 254 3.12 -16.72 11.42
CA SER A 254 2.49 -17.57 10.39
C SER A 254 2.62 -16.87 9.05
N PRO A 255 3.73 -17.09 8.33
CA PRO A 255 3.90 -16.58 6.96
C PRO A 255 2.75 -17.07 6.07
N GLY A 256 2.21 -16.19 5.25
CA GLY A 256 1.05 -16.46 4.39
C GLY A 256 -0.31 -16.12 5.02
N ARG A 257 -0.39 -15.92 6.35
CA ARG A 257 -1.67 -15.55 7.00
C ARG A 257 -2.23 -14.23 6.50
N ILE A 258 -1.38 -13.25 6.26
CA ILE A 258 -1.79 -11.93 5.78
C ILE A 258 -2.31 -12.01 4.35
N GLU A 259 -1.72 -12.85 3.52
CA GLU A 259 -2.17 -13.15 2.17
C GLU A 259 -3.57 -13.79 2.20
N ASN A 260 -3.81 -14.75 3.08
CA ASN A 260 -5.13 -15.37 3.26
C ASN A 260 -6.18 -14.37 3.76
N MET A 261 -5.84 -13.53 4.74
CA MET A 261 -6.75 -12.47 5.22
C MET A 261 -7.09 -11.47 4.13
N PHE A 262 -6.13 -11.12 3.29
CA PHE A 262 -6.36 -10.22 2.16
C PHE A 262 -7.24 -10.89 1.09
N SER A 263 -6.97 -12.14 0.78
CA SER A 263 -7.79 -12.95 -0.13
C SER A 263 -9.24 -13.07 0.37
N ALA A 264 -9.45 -13.21 1.68
CA ALA A 264 -10.80 -13.30 2.26
C ALA A 264 -11.66 -12.04 2.01
N LEU A 265 -11.04 -10.86 1.80
CA LEU A 265 -11.77 -9.65 1.41
C LEU A 265 -12.38 -9.75 0.00
N GLN A 266 -11.89 -10.64 -0.84
CA GLN A 266 -12.35 -10.89 -2.21
C GLN A 266 -13.23 -12.14 -2.32
N ASN A 267 -13.26 -12.97 -1.27
CA ASN A 267 -13.99 -14.22 -1.23
C ASN A 267 -15.04 -14.18 -0.12
N VAL A 268 -16.11 -13.45 -0.37
CA VAL A 268 -17.22 -13.30 0.58
C VAL A 268 -18.32 -14.30 0.23
N VAL A 269 -18.80 -15.05 1.25
CA VAL A 269 -19.94 -15.95 1.11
C VAL A 269 -21.15 -15.33 1.84
N PRO A 270 -22.04 -14.60 1.14
CA PRO A 270 -23.13 -13.85 1.74
C PRO A 270 -24.09 -14.69 2.58
N SER A 271 -24.38 -15.91 2.16
CA SER A 271 -25.25 -16.87 2.87
C SER A 271 -24.72 -17.32 4.24
N HIS A 272 -23.41 -17.12 4.50
CA HIS A 272 -22.75 -17.47 5.77
C HIS A 272 -22.43 -16.26 6.63
N LEU A 273 -22.91 -15.06 6.25
CA LEU A 273 -22.86 -13.84 7.03
C LEU A 273 -24.27 -13.48 7.52
N MET A 274 -24.40 -12.86 8.70
CA MET A 274 -25.70 -12.52 9.30
C MET A 274 -26.30 -11.21 8.77
N ASP A 275 -25.92 -10.74 7.58
CA ASP A 275 -26.45 -9.51 6.99
C ASP A 275 -27.62 -9.83 6.05
N ALA A 276 -28.85 -9.53 6.52
CA ALA A 276 -30.07 -9.77 5.76
C ALA A 276 -30.21 -8.93 4.49
N ASN A 277 -29.35 -7.92 4.27
CA ASN A 277 -29.29 -7.18 2.99
C ASN A 277 -28.43 -7.89 1.95
N LEU A 278 -27.52 -8.77 2.39
CA LEU A 278 -26.65 -9.55 1.51
C LEU A 278 -27.26 -10.91 1.15
N HIS A 279 -28.09 -11.49 2.04
CA HIS A 279 -28.74 -12.75 1.83
C HIS A 279 -30.16 -12.76 2.41
N ASP A 280 -31.13 -13.26 1.64
CA ASP A 280 -32.55 -13.26 2.05
C ASP A 280 -32.92 -14.47 2.90
N PHE A 281 -32.53 -14.43 4.19
CA PHE A 281 -32.84 -15.49 5.16
C PHE A 281 -34.34 -15.64 5.42
N LYS A 282 -35.14 -14.55 5.27
CA LYS A 282 -36.56 -14.53 5.63
C LYS A 282 -37.43 -15.36 4.68
N ASN A 283 -37.01 -15.45 3.43
CA ASN A 283 -37.79 -16.12 2.38
C ASN A 283 -37.24 -17.52 2.03
N LEU A 284 -36.27 -18.04 2.79
CA LEU A 284 -35.77 -19.40 2.61
C LEU A 284 -36.91 -20.43 2.77
N LYS A 285 -37.04 -21.34 1.82
CA LYS A 285 -38.05 -22.40 1.81
C LYS A 285 -37.41 -23.74 1.52
N ILE A 286 -37.96 -24.80 2.11
CA ILE A 286 -37.59 -26.15 1.81
C ILE A 286 -38.07 -26.47 0.37
N THR A 287 -37.14 -26.74 -0.53
CA THR A 287 -37.42 -27.07 -1.94
C THR A 287 -37.42 -28.55 -2.22
N GLY A 288 -36.84 -29.38 -1.37
CA GLY A 288 -36.58 -30.82 -1.61
C GLY A 288 -35.52 -31.08 -2.69
N LEU A 289 -34.90 -30.05 -3.20
CA LEU A 289 -33.81 -30.15 -4.18
C LEU A 289 -32.49 -29.73 -3.55
N ALA A 290 -31.44 -30.48 -3.84
CA ALA A 290 -30.10 -30.12 -3.41
C ALA A 290 -29.69 -28.76 -4.11
N SER A 291 -29.05 -27.86 -3.37
CA SER A 291 -28.47 -26.65 -3.94
C SER A 291 -27.29 -27.04 -4.83
N GLU A 292 -27.22 -26.47 -6.04
CA GLU A 292 -26.05 -26.66 -6.91
C GLU A 292 -24.76 -26.07 -6.29
N GLU A 293 -24.89 -25.11 -5.39
CA GLU A 293 -23.77 -24.51 -4.67
C GLU A 293 -23.36 -25.25 -3.41
N GLY A 294 -24.18 -26.21 -2.93
CA GLY A 294 -23.94 -26.99 -1.72
C GLY A 294 -23.79 -26.15 -0.44
N ASP A 295 -23.45 -26.79 0.66
CA ASP A 295 -23.03 -26.10 1.88
C ASP A 295 -21.51 -25.91 1.87
N LYS A 296 -21.07 -24.78 1.34
CA LYS A 296 -19.64 -24.41 1.24
C LYS A 296 -18.92 -24.29 2.59
N ALA A 297 -19.66 -24.28 3.71
CA ALA A 297 -19.05 -24.26 5.04
C ALA A 297 -18.29 -25.56 5.37
N PHE A 298 -18.62 -26.66 4.68
CA PHE A 298 -18.01 -27.97 4.85
C PHE A 298 -17.15 -28.41 3.65
N ASP A 299 -16.80 -27.46 2.74
CA ASP A 299 -15.88 -27.75 1.65
C ASP A 299 -14.49 -28.10 2.24
N GLU A 300 -14.06 -29.34 2.09
CA GLU A 300 -12.79 -29.89 2.61
C GLU A 300 -11.55 -29.13 2.08
N GLU A 301 -11.67 -28.49 0.92
CA GLU A 301 -10.56 -27.77 0.27
C GLU A 301 -10.03 -26.58 1.08
N SER A 302 -10.82 -25.97 1.97
CA SER A 302 -10.43 -24.75 2.66
C SER A 302 -9.48 -24.97 3.84
N PHE A 303 -9.44 -26.18 4.41
CA PHE A 303 -8.65 -26.47 5.62
C PHE A 303 -7.36 -27.24 5.35
N ASP A 304 -7.24 -27.88 4.21
CA ASP A 304 -6.06 -28.66 3.79
C ASP A 304 -4.94 -27.84 3.13
N ALA A 305 -5.07 -26.52 3.10
CA ALA A 305 -3.99 -25.67 2.63
C ALA A 305 -2.74 -25.86 3.52
N PRO A 306 -1.56 -26.16 2.97
CA PRO A 306 -0.35 -26.50 3.72
C PRO A 306 0.06 -25.48 4.78
N ASN A 307 -0.41 -24.24 4.67
CA ASN A 307 -0.11 -23.14 5.59
C ASN A 307 -1.05 -23.09 6.82
N VAL A 308 -2.20 -23.78 6.81
CA VAL A 308 -3.14 -23.80 7.94
C VAL A 308 -2.78 -24.92 8.90
N MET A 309 -2.31 -26.06 8.41
CA MET A 309 -1.93 -27.22 9.23
C MET A 309 -0.73 -26.95 10.14
N ALA A 310 0.21 -26.10 9.74
CA ALA A 310 1.34 -25.71 10.59
C ALA A 310 0.93 -24.86 11.81
N SER A 311 -0.24 -24.20 11.80
CA SER A 311 -0.74 -23.37 12.89
C SER A 311 -1.68 -24.09 13.86
N LEU A 312 -2.15 -25.30 13.49
CA LEU A 312 -3.10 -26.10 14.28
C LEU A 312 -2.44 -27.28 15.03
N GLN A 313 -1.10 -27.39 15.00
CA GLN A 313 -0.38 -28.35 15.85
C GLN A 313 -0.63 -28.01 17.32
N GLY A 314 -1.64 -28.61 17.91
CA GLY A 314 -2.06 -28.44 19.31
C GLY A 314 -3.56 -28.27 19.53
N VAL A 315 -4.37 -28.17 18.48
CA VAL A 315 -5.83 -28.17 18.62
C VAL A 315 -6.36 -29.56 18.27
N GLN A 316 -6.79 -30.34 19.26
CA GLN A 316 -7.56 -31.55 19.02
C GLN A 316 -8.91 -31.16 18.43
N VAL A 317 -9.12 -31.46 17.16
CA VAL A 317 -10.44 -31.38 16.52
C VAL A 317 -11.25 -32.58 17.06
N VAL A 318 -12.23 -32.30 17.93
CA VAL A 318 -13.21 -33.29 18.32
C VAL A 318 -14.16 -33.45 17.14
N GLN A 319 -14.09 -34.60 16.45
CA GLN A 319 -15.12 -34.98 15.51
C GLN A 319 -16.44 -35.22 16.28
N LEU A 320 -17.47 -34.48 15.95
CA LEU A 320 -18.84 -34.70 16.42
C LEU A 320 -19.48 -35.84 15.65
#